data_eae5c5b3984e4d236c04ce067f3a648c
#
_entry.id   eae5c5b3984e4d236c04ce067f3a648c
#
_cell.length_a   1.000
_cell.length_b   1.000
_cell.length_c   1.000
_cell.angle_alpha   90.00
_cell.angle_beta   90.00
_cell.angle_gamma   90.00
#
_symmetry.space_group_name_H-M   'P 1'
#
loop_
_entity.id
_entity.type
_entity.pdbx_description
1 polymer ?
#
loop_
_entity_poly.entity_id
_entity_poly.type
_entity_poly.pdbx_seq_one_letter_code
_entity_poly.pdbx_strand_id
1 'polypeptide(L)'
;MPMYQILMEKLDWVRQHSEHVAGVCVVSQYERIRKSAEQYGFLAVDNSDSSQGISASIKKGIRAVHKENIKGECYCFFVTDQPHLKQETILRLLEGFQRSEKGIGAVVWNGQIGNPVIFHEKYREELLELEGDTGGKRVLKRHLEDVYLCEAEEKTELKDYDYKPEEEAEK
;
A
#
# COMPACT_ATOMS: atom_id res chain seq x y z
N MET A 1 3.88 5.75 19.33
CA MET A 1 4.07 4.66 18.37
C MET A 1 4.39 5.24 17.00
N PRO A 2 5.44 4.78 16.33
CA PRO A 2 5.81 5.26 15.00
C PRO A 2 4.71 4.97 13.98
N MET A 3 4.55 5.84 12.98
CA MET A 3 3.50 5.71 11.96
C MET A 3 3.57 4.37 11.21
N TYR A 4 4.77 3.90 10.89
CA TYR A 4 4.91 2.62 10.20
C TYR A 4 4.37 1.45 11.05
N GLN A 5 4.56 1.51 12.35
CA GLN A 5 4.08 0.47 13.26
C GLN A 5 2.56 0.47 13.37
N ILE A 6 1.96 1.67 13.39
CA ILE A 6 0.50 1.83 13.36
C ILE A 6 -0.07 1.11 12.13
N LEU A 7 0.54 1.34 10.97
CA LEU A 7 0.09 0.70 9.73
C LEU A 7 0.30 -0.83 9.79
N MET A 8 1.45 -1.28 10.27
CA MET A 8 1.73 -2.72 10.37
C MET A 8 0.71 -3.45 11.24
N GLU A 9 0.33 -2.87 12.37
CA GLU A 9 -0.69 -3.45 13.24
C GLU A 9 -2.04 -3.57 12.51
N LYS A 10 -2.42 -2.54 11.77
CA LYS A 10 -3.67 -2.55 10.99
C LYS A 10 -3.63 -3.61 9.90
N LEU A 11 -2.52 -3.72 9.19
CA LEU A 11 -2.37 -4.72 8.12
C LEU A 11 -2.37 -6.15 8.69
N ASP A 12 -1.77 -6.35 9.85
CA ASP A 12 -1.82 -7.64 10.53
C ASP A 12 -3.26 -8.01 10.92
N TRP A 13 -4.00 -7.04 11.45
CA TRP A 13 -5.42 -7.23 11.75
C TRP A 13 -6.23 -7.58 10.49
N VAL A 14 -6.02 -6.83 9.40
CA VAL A 14 -6.71 -7.08 8.13
C VAL A 14 -6.40 -8.48 7.60
N ARG A 15 -5.13 -8.89 7.65
CA ARG A 15 -4.70 -10.22 7.23
C ARG A 15 -5.44 -11.33 8.00
N GLN A 16 -5.68 -11.10 9.29
CA GLN A 16 -6.36 -12.07 10.14
C GLN A 16 -7.89 -12.10 9.91
N HIS A 17 -8.45 -11.02 9.36
CA HIS A 17 -9.90 -10.87 9.18
C HIS A 17 -10.36 -10.96 7.72
N SER A 18 -9.43 -11.18 6.79
CA SER A 18 -9.75 -11.28 5.36
C SER A 18 -9.08 -12.51 4.75
N GLU A 19 -9.83 -13.22 3.93
CA GLU A 19 -9.31 -14.34 3.14
C GLU A 19 -8.56 -13.87 1.88
N HIS A 20 -8.63 -12.58 1.57
CA HIS A 20 -8.12 -12.02 0.32
C HIS A 20 -6.67 -11.52 0.40
N VAL A 21 -5.99 -11.68 1.53
CA VAL A 21 -4.61 -11.22 1.71
C VAL A 21 -3.65 -12.39 1.58
N ALA A 22 -2.90 -12.44 0.47
CA ALA A 22 -1.90 -13.48 0.24
C ALA A 22 -0.61 -13.24 1.02
N GLY A 23 -0.28 -11.98 1.28
CA GLY A 23 0.90 -11.61 2.05
C GLY A 23 1.06 -10.11 2.14
N VAL A 24 1.98 -9.67 2.98
CA VAL A 24 2.31 -8.26 3.17
C VAL A 24 3.81 -8.08 2.93
N CYS A 25 4.16 -7.06 2.16
CA CYS A 25 5.53 -6.72 1.84
C CYS A 25 5.84 -5.30 2.29
N VAL A 26 6.95 -5.14 3.00
CA VAL A 26 7.42 -3.83 3.47
C VAL A 26 8.73 -3.50 2.80
N VAL A 27 8.77 -2.39 2.08
CA VAL A 27 9.97 -1.93 1.38
C VAL A 27 10.50 -0.71 2.13
N SER A 28 11.70 -0.79 2.68
CA SER A 28 12.27 0.29 3.48
C SER A 28 13.81 0.28 3.45
N GLN A 29 14.41 1.47 3.44
CA GLN A 29 15.86 1.61 3.63
C GLN A 29 16.28 1.42 5.09
N TYR A 30 15.35 1.52 6.04
CA TYR A 30 15.65 1.45 7.47
C TYR A 30 15.57 0.02 7.97
N GLU A 31 16.68 -0.50 8.48
CA GLU A 31 16.77 -1.85 9.03
C GLU A 31 15.76 -2.08 10.16
N ARG A 32 15.57 -1.06 11.01
CA ARG A 32 14.63 -1.12 12.13
C ARG A 32 13.20 -1.40 11.65
N ILE A 33 12.78 -0.76 10.56
CA ILE A 33 11.46 -0.97 9.99
C ILE A 33 11.37 -2.37 9.40
N ARG A 34 12.40 -2.83 8.70
CA ARG A 34 12.43 -4.19 8.13
C ARG A 34 12.36 -5.26 9.22
N LYS A 35 13.10 -5.09 10.31
CA LYS A 35 13.04 -6.01 11.45
C LYS A 35 11.66 -6.04 12.09
N SER A 36 11.00 -4.90 12.22
CA SER A 36 9.64 -4.83 12.73
C SER A 36 8.67 -5.60 11.82
N ALA A 37 8.81 -5.46 10.52
CA ALA A 37 8.01 -6.19 9.54
C ALA A 37 8.18 -7.72 9.67
N GLU A 38 9.41 -8.16 9.85
CA GLU A 38 9.72 -9.58 10.02
C GLU A 38 9.06 -10.18 11.26
N GLN A 39 8.90 -9.40 12.33
CA GLN A 39 8.22 -9.84 13.55
C GLN A 39 6.74 -10.17 13.30
N TYR A 40 6.13 -9.52 12.31
CA TYR A 40 4.75 -9.82 11.90
C TYR A 40 4.68 -10.97 10.88
N GLY A 41 5.82 -11.48 10.44
CA GLY A 41 5.87 -12.45 9.34
C GLY A 41 5.69 -11.83 7.97
N PHE A 42 5.89 -10.53 7.84
CA PHE A 42 5.83 -9.82 6.58
C PHE A 42 7.14 -9.96 5.82
N LEU A 43 7.06 -9.94 4.49
CA LEU A 43 8.25 -9.89 3.64
C LEU A 43 8.90 -8.50 3.78
N ALA A 44 10.18 -8.46 4.14
CA ALA A 44 10.92 -7.21 4.29
C ALA A 44 11.94 -7.07 3.16
N VAL A 45 11.95 -5.91 2.50
CA VAL A 45 12.79 -5.64 1.35
C VAL A 45 13.61 -4.37 1.59
N ASP A 46 14.93 -4.46 1.38
CA ASP A 46 15.82 -3.32 1.48
C ASP A 46 15.64 -2.39 0.28
N ASN A 47 15.41 -1.11 0.55
CA ASN A 47 15.31 -0.07 -0.45
C ASN A 47 16.47 0.94 -0.31
N SER A 48 17.69 0.47 -0.54
CA SER A 48 18.88 1.34 -0.53
C SER A 48 18.84 2.41 -1.63
N ASP A 49 18.00 2.23 -2.64
CA ASP A 49 17.84 3.18 -3.75
C ASP A 49 16.64 4.12 -3.55
N SER A 50 16.26 4.39 -2.29
CA SER A 50 15.10 5.24 -1.98
C SER A 50 15.17 6.65 -2.58
N SER A 51 16.39 7.13 -2.88
CA SER A 51 16.62 8.41 -3.54
C SER A 51 16.06 8.47 -4.97
N GLN A 52 15.74 7.32 -5.56
CA GLN A 52 15.16 7.24 -6.91
C GLN A 52 13.65 7.48 -6.92
N GLY A 53 13.06 7.77 -5.75
CA GLY A 53 11.65 8.12 -5.62
C GLY A 53 10.74 6.94 -5.33
N ILE A 54 9.44 7.23 -5.28
CA ILE A 54 8.40 6.27 -4.91
C ILE A 54 8.30 5.09 -5.88
N SER A 55 8.55 5.34 -7.17
CA SER A 55 8.49 4.30 -8.20
C SER A 55 9.47 3.17 -7.93
N ALA A 56 10.66 3.49 -7.39
CA ALA A 56 11.66 2.48 -7.04
C ALA A 56 11.13 1.52 -5.97
N SER A 57 10.46 2.04 -4.96
CA SER A 57 9.84 1.22 -3.90
C SER A 57 8.76 0.30 -4.44
N ILE A 58 7.89 0.81 -5.30
CA ILE A 58 6.82 0.04 -5.95
C ILE A 58 7.39 -1.12 -6.76
N LYS A 59 8.39 -0.84 -7.59
CA LYS A 59 9.01 -1.87 -8.42
C LYS A 59 9.70 -2.95 -7.61
N LYS A 60 10.40 -2.55 -6.55
CA LYS A 60 11.07 -3.51 -5.65
C LYS A 60 10.07 -4.40 -4.94
N GLY A 61 8.97 -3.83 -4.48
CA GLY A 61 7.92 -4.59 -3.83
C GLY A 61 7.29 -5.62 -4.77
N ILE A 62 6.95 -5.21 -5.99
CA ILE A 62 6.36 -6.10 -6.99
C ILE A 62 7.32 -7.24 -7.33
N ARG A 63 8.59 -6.93 -7.57
CA ARG A 63 9.61 -7.94 -7.90
C ARG A 63 9.84 -8.92 -6.74
N ALA A 64 9.85 -8.41 -5.52
CA ALA A 64 10.07 -9.23 -4.33
C ALA A 64 8.94 -10.23 -4.09
N VAL A 65 7.68 -9.81 -4.19
CA VAL A 65 6.55 -10.72 -3.98
C VAL A 65 6.50 -11.79 -5.08
N HIS A 66 6.94 -11.45 -6.28
CA HIS A 66 7.08 -12.41 -7.38
C HIS A 66 8.17 -13.43 -7.09
N LYS A 67 9.35 -12.96 -6.71
CA LYS A 67 10.51 -13.80 -6.40
C LYS A 67 10.21 -14.77 -5.26
N GLU A 68 9.52 -14.30 -4.22
CA GLU A 68 9.14 -15.11 -3.07
C GLU A 68 7.88 -15.94 -3.32
N ASN A 69 7.37 -15.91 -4.55
CA ASN A 69 6.24 -16.73 -4.98
C ASN A 69 4.97 -16.51 -4.13
N ILE A 70 4.76 -15.29 -3.67
CA ILE A 70 3.52 -14.90 -3.01
C ILE A 70 2.44 -14.77 -4.08
N LYS A 71 1.47 -15.68 -4.03
CA LYS A 71 0.45 -15.79 -5.07
C LYS A 71 -0.76 -14.94 -4.74
N GLY A 72 -0.88 -13.80 -5.43
CA GLY A 72 -2.06 -12.95 -5.38
C GLY A 72 -2.33 -12.41 -6.76
N GLU A 73 -3.57 -12.02 -6.99
CA GLU A 73 -4.00 -11.46 -8.28
C GLU A 73 -3.91 -9.94 -8.32
N CYS A 74 -3.66 -9.31 -7.17
CA CYS A 74 -3.69 -7.86 -7.04
C CYS A 74 -2.59 -7.35 -6.13
N TYR A 75 -2.24 -6.08 -6.30
CA TYR A 75 -1.31 -5.35 -5.45
C TYR A 75 -2.06 -4.22 -4.76
N CYS A 76 -1.92 -4.08 -3.45
CA CYS A 76 -2.48 -2.97 -2.70
C CYS A 76 -1.33 -2.15 -2.10
N PHE A 77 -1.24 -0.88 -2.48
CA PHE A 77 -0.16 0.00 -2.05
C PHE A 77 -0.63 0.95 -0.96
N PHE A 78 0.10 0.93 0.15
CA PHE A 78 -0.15 1.78 1.31
C PHE A 78 0.98 2.79 1.48
N VAL A 79 0.65 3.92 2.10
CA VAL A 79 1.62 4.90 2.57
C VAL A 79 1.61 4.92 4.09
N THR A 80 2.75 5.21 4.70
CA THR A 80 2.86 5.20 6.16
C THR A 80 2.40 6.49 6.82
N ASP A 81 2.21 7.55 6.04
CA ASP A 81 1.91 8.89 6.54
C ASP A 81 0.41 9.17 6.74
N GLN A 82 -0.43 8.12 6.70
CA GLN A 82 -1.87 8.21 6.96
C GLN A 82 -2.25 7.42 8.22
N PRO A 83 -1.89 7.90 9.43
CA PRO A 83 -2.09 7.12 10.65
C PRO A 83 -3.56 6.96 11.05
N HIS A 84 -4.46 7.77 10.52
CA HIS A 84 -5.89 7.71 10.85
C HIS A 84 -6.70 6.83 9.91
N LEU A 85 -6.08 6.23 8.90
CA LEU A 85 -6.76 5.24 8.04
C LEU A 85 -7.25 4.08 8.92
N LYS A 86 -8.53 3.79 8.86
CA LYS A 86 -9.13 2.74 9.69
C LYS A 86 -8.93 1.36 9.07
N GLN A 87 -8.63 0.38 9.90
CA GLN A 87 -8.51 -1.01 9.44
C GLN A 87 -9.82 -1.54 8.87
N GLU A 88 -10.96 -1.08 9.38
CA GLU A 88 -12.29 -1.42 8.86
C GLU A 88 -12.49 -0.86 7.45
N THR A 89 -11.96 0.32 7.17
CA THR A 89 -12.00 0.90 5.83
C THR A 89 -11.17 0.09 4.85
N ILE A 90 -9.99 -0.38 5.27
CA ILE A 90 -9.16 -1.26 4.45
C ILE A 90 -9.92 -2.53 4.11
N LEU A 91 -10.55 -3.14 5.11
CA LEU A 91 -11.32 -4.38 4.92
C LEU A 91 -12.49 -4.17 3.94
N ARG A 92 -13.23 -3.07 4.10
CA ARG A 92 -14.33 -2.72 3.18
C ARG A 92 -13.84 -2.48 1.75
N LEU A 93 -12.68 -1.84 1.61
CA LEU A 93 -12.07 -1.64 0.29
C LEU A 93 -11.78 -2.97 -0.39
N LEU A 94 -11.14 -3.91 0.32
CA LEU A 94 -10.79 -5.21 -0.23
C LEU A 94 -12.04 -5.99 -0.64
N GLU A 95 -13.04 -6.04 0.23
CA GLU A 95 -14.28 -6.77 -0.04
C GLU A 95 -15.09 -6.16 -1.18
N GLY A 96 -15.22 -4.84 -1.19
CA GLY A 96 -15.95 -4.13 -2.24
C GLY A 96 -15.25 -4.23 -3.59
N PHE A 97 -13.93 -4.11 -3.59
CA PHE A 97 -13.13 -4.27 -4.80
C PHE A 97 -13.32 -5.67 -5.40
N GLN A 98 -13.28 -6.70 -4.56
CA GLN A 98 -13.47 -8.09 -5.00
C GLN A 98 -14.81 -8.28 -5.71
N ARG A 99 -15.86 -7.66 -5.19
CA ARG A 99 -17.21 -7.76 -5.77
C ARG A 99 -17.43 -6.87 -6.98
N SER A 100 -16.64 -5.82 -7.15
CA SER A 100 -16.85 -4.80 -8.17
C SER A 100 -16.51 -5.24 -9.59
N GLU A 101 -15.68 -6.27 -9.72
CA GLU A 101 -15.11 -6.73 -10.99
C GLU A 101 -14.26 -5.67 -11.70
N LYS A 102 -13.89 -4.59 -10.99
CA LYS A 102 -12.97 -3.56 -11.51
C LYS A 102 -11.52 -3.99 -11.32
N GLY A 103 -10.64 -3.42 -12.13
CA GLY A 103 -9.22 -3.71 -12.07
C GLY A 103 -8.41 -2.81 -11.14
N ILE A 104 -9.00 -1.71 -10.68
CA ILE A 104 -8.37 -0.77 -9.75
C ILE A 104 -9.38 -0.43 -8.65
N GLY A 105 -8.86 -0.25 -7.43
CA GLY A 105 -9.69 0.19 -6.30
C GLY A 105 -8.98 1.27 -5.51
N ALA A 106 -9.71 2.19 -4.92
CA ALA A 106 -9.12 3.24 -4.10
C ALA A 106 -10.10 3.75 -3.05
N VAL A 107 -9.55 4.30 -1.99
CA VAL A 107 -10.34 5.01 -0.97
C VAL A 107 -10.58 6.44 -1.46
N VAL A 108 -11.78 6.95 -1.24
CA VAL A 108 -12.18 8.29 -1.66
C VAL A 108 -12.87 9.01 -0.51
N TRP A 109 -12.68 10.31 -0.45
CA TRP A 109 -13.42 11.20 0.44
C TRP A 109 -13.81 12.46 -0.32
N ASN A 110 -15.10 12.75 -0.37
CA ASN A 110 -15.62 13.95 -1.02
C ASN A 110 -15.05 14.16 -2.43
N GLY A 111 -15.01 13.08 -3.22
CA GLY A 111 -14.49 13.11 -4.60
C GLY A 111 -12.98 13.09 -4.74
N GLN A 112 -12.24 13.18 -3.65
CA GLN A 112 -10.77 13.11 -3.67
C GLN A 112 -10.30 11.69 -3.44
N ILE A 113 -9.55 11.15 -4.40
CA ILE A 113 -9.00 9.80 -4.33
C ILE A 113 -7.72 9.84 -3.49
N GLY A 114 -7.66 8.96 -2.49
CA GLY A 114 -6.50 8.80 -1.61
C GLY A 114 -5.88 7.42 -1.71
N ASN A 115 -5.02 7.12 -0.76
CA ASN A 115 -4.45 5.79 -0.57
C ASN A 115 -5.25 5.06 0.51
N PRO A 116 -5.25 3.73 0.54
CA PRO A 116 -4.55 2.81 -0.37
C PRO A 116 -5.22 2.68 -1.74
N VAL A 117 -4.42 2.20 -2.72
CA VAL A 117 -4.90 1.91 -4.07
C VAL A 117 -4.57 0.47 -4.40
N ILE A 118 -5.55 -0.25 -4.99
CA ILE A 118 -5.40 -1.64 -5.41
C ILE A 118 -5.31 -1.69 -6.92
N PHE A 119 -4.42 -2.53 -7.44
CA PHE A 119 -4.28 -2.80 -8.88
C PHE A 119 -4.32 -4.31 -9.13
N HIS A 120 -5.15 -4.74 -10.07
CA HIS A 120 -5.08 -6.09 -10.61
C HIS A 120 -3.72 -6.28 -11.33
N GLU A 121 -3.21 -7.50 -11.34
CA GLU A 121 -1.92 -7.83 -11.96
C GLU A 121 -1.83 -7.46 -13.44
N LYS A 122 -2.97 -7.27 -14.12
CA LYS A 122 -2.99 -6.81 -15.50
C LYS A 122 -2.33 -5.43 -15.69
N TYR A 123 -2.22 -4.65 -14.60
CA TYR A 123 -1.56 -3.35 -14.59
C TYR A 123 -0.09 -3.42 -14.18
N ARG A 124 0.44 -4.61 -13.95
CA ARG A 124 1.82 -4.78 -13.47
C ARG A 124 2.85 -4.11 -14.37
N GLU A 125 2.72 -4.28 -15.69
CA GLU A 125 3.68 -3.69 -16.63
C GLU A 125 3.67 -2.17 -16.56
N GLU A 126 2.51 -1.54 -16.45
CA GLU A 126 2.42 -0.08 -16.29
C GLU A 126 3.04 0.37 -14.98
N LEU A 127 2.84 -0.38 -13.90
CA LEU A 127 3.45 -0.08 -12.59
C LEU A 127 4.97 -0.20 -12.65
N LEU A 128 5.49 -1.19 -13.36
CA LEU A 128 6.93 -1.39 -13.51
C LEU A 128 7.58 -0.34 -14.43
N GLU A 129 6.80 0.37 -15.23
CA GLU A 129 7.27 1.46 -16.09
C GLU A 129 7.28 2.83 -15.39
N LEU A 130 6.77 2.94 -14.16
CA LEU A 130 6.79 4.18 -13.41
C LEU A 130 8.23 4.63 -13.14
N GLU A 131 8.47 5.93 -13.20
CA GLU A 131 9.78 6.53 -13.00
C GLU A 131 9.73 7.69 -12.01
N GLY A 132 10.85 7.92 -11.32
CA GLY A 132 11.00 9.04 -10.40
C GLY A 132 10.03 9.01 -9.24
N ASP A 133 9.52 10.16 -8.86
CA ASP A 133 8.63 10.30 -7.71
C ASP A 133 7.15 10.20 -8.12
N THR A 134 6.84 9.23 -8.97
CA THR A 134 5.46 8.95 -9.40
C THR A 134 4.98 7.64 -8.81
N GLY A 135 3.77 7.66 -8.25
CA GLY A 135 3.13 6.50 -7.65
C GLY A 135 1.99 5.92 -8.49
N GLY A 136 1.29 4.96 -7.91
CA GLY A 136 0.22 4.23 -8.58
C GLY A 136 -0.93 5.11 -9.07
N LYS A 137 -1.16 6.26 -8.46
CA LYS A 137 -2.23 7.17 -8.91
C LYS A 137 -2.07 7.62 -10.36
N ARG A 138 -0.84 7.64 -10.87
CA ARG A 138 -0.59 7.96 -12.28
C ARG A 138 -1.21 6.91 -13.19
N VAL A 139 -1.11 5.64 -12.83
CA VAL A 139 -1.75 4.54 -13.56
C VAL A 139 -3.27 4.63 -13.40
N LEU A 140 -3.75 4.86 -12.19
CA LEU A 140 -5.18 4.99 -11.91
C LEU A 140 -5.83 6.06 -12.79
N LYS A 141 -5.19 7.22 -12.94
CA LYS A 141 -5.72 8.35 -13.73
C LYS A 141 -5.87 8.02 -15.21
N ARG A 142 -5.13 7.04 -15.72
CA ARG A 142 -5.24 6.59 -17.12
C ARG A 142 -6.42 5.64 -17.33
N HIS A 143 -7.00 5.10 -16.25
CA HIS A 143 -8.00 4.03 -16.31
C HIS A 143 -9.18 4.30 -15.38
N LEU A 144 -9.70 5.54 -15.40
CA LEU A 144 -10.78 5.96 -14.50
C LEU A 144 -12.06 5.13 -14.65
N GLU A 145 -12.29 4.59 -15.82
CA GLU A 145 -13.45 3.72 -16.11
C GLU A 145 -13.35 2.35 -15.43
N ASP A 146 -12.16 1.97 -14.97
CA ASP A 146 -11.90 0.66 -14.36
C ASP A 146 -11.61 0.79 -12.86
N VAL A 147 -12.13 1.84 -12.21
CA VAL A 147 -11.85 2.13 -10.80
C VAL A 147 -13.09 1.92 -9.94
N TYR A 148 -12.93 1.11 -8.90
CA TYR A 148 -13.89 1.00 -7.79
C TYR A 148 -13.47 1.98 -6.69
N LEU A 149 -14.42 2.79 -6.21
CA LEU A 149 -14.17 3.75 -5.14
C LEU A 149 -14.86 3.32 -3.85
N CYS A 150 -14.09 3.24 -2.76
CA CYS A 150 -14.58 2.96 -1.43
C CYS A 150 -14.57 4.25 -0.61
N GLU A 151 -15.74 4.72 -0.19
CA GLU A 151 -15.84 5.95 0.60
C GLU A 151 -15.25 5.74 1.99
N ALA A 152 -14.36 6.63 2.42
CA ALA A 152 -13.86 6.66 3.78
C ALA A 152 -15.00 7.07 4.74
N GLU A 153 -14.89 6.67 6.00
CA GLU A 153 -15.87 7.05 7.01
C GLU A 153 -15.66 8.49 7.50
N GLU A 154 -14.41 8.94 7.52
CA GLU A 154 -14.03 10.26 8.02
C GLU A 154 -12.97 10.90 7.12
N LYS A 155 -13.01 12.22 7.02
CA LYS A 155 -12.03 13.01 6.27
C LYS A 155 -10.60 12.75 6.72
N THR A 156 -10.40 12.57 8.03
CA THR A 156 -9.09 12.37 8.64
C THR A 156 -8.39 11.10 8.19
N GLU A 157 -9.13 10.12 7.69
CA GLU A 157 -8.54 8.85 7.24
C GLU A 157 -7.54 9.05 6.08
N LEU A 158 -7.79 10.05 5.23
CA LEU A 158 -6.94 10.33 4.07
C LEU A 158 -5.94 11.47 4.32
N LYS A 159 -5.89 11.98 5.55
CA LYS A 159 -4.97 13.05 5.89
C LYS A 159 -3.53 12.53 6.00
N ASP A 160 -2.64 13.16 5.23
CA ASP A 160 -1.22 12.88 5.27
C ASP A 160 -0.55 13.69 6.39
N TYR A 161 0.40 13.05 7.08
CA TYR A 161 1.24 13.70 8.09
C TYR A 161 2.69 13.72 7.59
N ASP A 162 3.44 14.75 7.94
CA ASP A 162 4.84 14.87 7.54
C ASP A 162 5.63 13.68 8.07
N TYR A 163 6.28 12.96 7.15
CA TYR A 163 7.13 11.83 7.48
C TYR A 163 8.56 12.32 7.74
N LYS A 164 9.05 12.08 8.95
CA LYS A 164 10.43 12.41 9.34
C LYS A 164 11.19 11.13 9.60
N PRO A 165 11.92 10.62 8.58
CA PRO A 165 12.60 9.33 8.69
C PRO A 165 13.56 9.24 9.86
N GLU A 166 14.22 10.34 10.21
CA GLU A 166 15.18 10.39 11.31
C GLU A 166 14.49 10.18 12.66
N GLU A 167 13.34 10.79 12.86
CA GLU A 167 12.54 10.59 14.08
C GLU A 167 11.99 9.16 14.17
N GLU A 168 11.58 8.60 13.06
CA GLU A 168 11.10 7.22 12.99
C GLU A 168 12.24 6.23 13.27
N ALA A 169 13.45 6.53 12.83
CA ALA A 169 14.61 5.67 13.04
C ALA A 169 15.06 5.65 14.50
N GLU A 170 14.85 6.74 15.24
CA GLU A 170 15.26 6.85 16.65
C GLU A 170 14.24 6.22 17.61
N LYS A 171 13.01 6.02 17.21
CA LYS A 171 11.95 5.44 18.02
C LYS A 171 11.88 3.94 17.86
#